data_aca4768d174a2f8553391c14e0a376b1
#
_entry.id   aca4768d174a2f8553391c14e0a376b1
#
_cell.length_a   1.000
_cell.length_b   1.000
_cell.length_c   1.000
_cell.angle_alpha   90.00
_cell.angle_beta   90.00
_cell.angle_gamma   90.00
#
_symmetry.space_group_name_H-M   'P 1'
#
loop_
_entity.id
_entity.type
_entity.pdbx_description
1 polymer ?
#
loop_
_entity_poly.entity_id
_entity_poly.type
_entity_poly.pdbx_seq_one_letter_code
_entity_poly.pdbx_strand_id
1 'polypeptide(L)'
;MNNKNNSALNSSTEHVHPFEPFVSKNTKTLILGTFPGKDFTDPNKENDKEDWYYGTDRNEFWELIEYALGCKENSLKKMTRDEKKEVLEKHNIGITDIVKKAIRTENNNSDENLEVMETNDLNSILDKYKGIDTIVLTSKNMYTQFFKKYYVKTDDATLKQDKNKKAETYEEQGKKINIYYYTFKERPIRVVPLHSPARKNVSIDIKKALYKYILKNNK
;
A
#
# COMPACT_ATOMS: atom_id res chain seq x y z
N MET A 1 3.30 33.88 -42.63
CA MET A 1 3.41 33.84 -41.16
C MET A 1 2.32 32.92 -40.63
N ASN A 2 2.63 31.66 -40.47
CA ASN A 2 1.67 30.66 -39.95
C ASN A 2 2.08 30.28 -38.53
N ASN A 3 1.41 30.90 -37.55
CA ASN A 3 1.48 30.46 -36.15
C ASN A 3 0.70 29.15 -36.01
N LYS A 4 1.42 28.05 -35.98
CA LYS A 4 0.89 26.78 -35.47
C LYS A 4 1.00 26.82 -33.93
N ASN A 5 -0.05 27.31 -33.29
CA ASN A 5 -0.26 27.03 -31.87
C ASN A 5 -0.62 25.54 -31.72
N ASN A 6 0.38 24.70 -31.55
CA ASN A 6 0.19 23.35 -31.00
C ASN A 6 0.01 23.49 -29.49
N SER A 7 -1.19 23.83 -29.04
CA SER A 7 -1.63 23.50 -27.68
C SER A 7 -1.83 22.01 -27.65
N ALA A 8 -0.79 21.26 -27.21
CA ALA A 8 -0.95 19.89 -26.76
C ALA A 8 -1.95 19.95 -25.58
N LEU A 9 -3.20 19.64 -25.87
CA LEU A 9 -4.16 19.28 -24.85
C LEU A 9 -3.54 18.10 -24.09
N ASN A 10 -3.00 18.38 -22.90
CA ASN A 10 -2.71 17.36 -21.92
C ASN A 10 -4.06 16.69 -21.58
N SER A 11 -4.42 15.65 -22.32
CA SER A 11 -5.57 14.82 -21.97
C SER A 11 -5.23 14.10 -20.68
N SER A 12 -5.69 14.69 -19.58
CA SER A 12 -5.63 14.05 -18.27
C SER A 12 -6.43 12.75 -18.35
N THR A 13 -5.73 11.63 -18.42
CA THR A 13 -6.36 10.31 -18.52
C THR A 13 -6.73 9.82 -17.14
N GLU A 14 -7.98 9.39 -17.00
CA GLU A 14 -8.45 8.75 -15.81
C GLU A 14 -7.87 7.32 -15.72
N HIS A 15 -7.32 7.00 -14.56
CA HIS A 15 -6.75 5.71 -14.23
C HIS A 15 -7.59 5.03 -13.14
N VAL A 16 -7.98 3.78 -13.36
CA VAL A 16 -8.75 2.97 -12.41
C VAL A 16 -7.87 1.84 -11.89
N HIS A 17 -7.96 1.57 -10.60
CA HIS A 17 -7.26 0.47 -9.96
C HIS A 17 -7.75 -0.88 -10.53
N PRO A 18 -6.87 -1.72 -11.09
CA PRO A 18 -7.30 -2.94 -11.78
C PRO A 18 -7.55 -4.11 -10.83
N PHE A 19 -7.19 -4.00 -9.56
CA PHE A 19 -7.28 -5.10 -8.59
C PHE A 19 -8.24 -4.75 -7.46
N GLU A 20 -9.12 -5.71 -7.13
CA GLU A 20 -9.97 -5.62 -5.95
C GLU A 20 -9.17 -5.86 -4.66
N PRO A 21 -9.56 -5.25 -3.53
CA PRO A 21 -8.97 -5.55 -2.23
C PRO A 21 -8.99 -7.05 -1.93
N PHE A 22 -7.85 -7.60 -1.55
CA PHE A 22 -7.76 -8.97 -1.07
C PHE A 22 -7.70 -8.98 0.45
N VAL A 23 -8.82 -9.36 1.08
CA VAL A 23 -8.95 -9.42 2.53
C VAL A 23 -9.79 -10.65 2.90
N SER A 24 -9.27 -11.51 3.75
CA SER A 24 -9.98 -12.69 4.26
C SER A 24 -10.53 -12.48 5.68
N LYS A 25 -11.41 -13.35 6.13
CA LYS A 25 -11.97 -13.31 7.49
C LYS A 25 -10.92 -13.43 8.60
N ASN A 26 -9.78 -14.04 8.28
CA ASN A 26 -8.69 -14.27 9.22
C ASN A 26 -7.64 -13.14 9.18
N THR A 27 -7.80 -12.14 8.31
CA THR A 27 -6.83 -11.05 8.16
C THR A 27 -6.65 -10.30 9.48
N LYS A 28 -5.41 -10.22 9.93
CA LYS A 28 -4.95 -9.41 11.08
C LYS A 28 -4.15 -8.19 10.62
N THR A 29 -3.34 -8.36 9.59
CA THR A 29 -2.53 -7.28 9.01
C THR A 29 -3.05 -6.90 7.64
N LEU A 30 -3.38 -5.64 7.45
CA LEU A 30 -3.73 -5.07 6.15
C LEU A 30 -2.56 -4.25 5.59
N ILE A 31 -2.00 -4.68 4.47
CA ILE A 31 -0.99 -3.91 3.75
C ILE A 31 -1.71 -2.94 2.82
N LEU A 32 -1.38 -1.65 2.95
CA LEU A 32 -1.87 -0.58 2.10
C LEU A 32 -0.75 -0.02 1.24
N GLY A 33 -0.94 -0.04 -0.08
CA GLY A 33 -0.19 0.75 -1.04
C GLY A 33 -0.89 2.07 -1.37
N THR A 34 -0.32 2.84 -2.28
CA THR A 34 -0.95 4.08 -2.75
C THR A 34 -1.82 3.82 -3.97
N PHE A 35 -1.21 3.44 -5.08
CA PHE A 35 -1.85 3.20 -6.37
C PHE A 35 -0.88 2.44 -7.29
N PRO A 36 -1.35 1.54 -8.16
CA PRO A 36 -0.47 0.81 -9.08
C PRO A 36 0.22 1.75 -10.05
N GLY A 37 1.34 1.29 -10.60
CA GLY A 37 2.06 2.01 -11.64
C GLY A 37 1.19 2.24 -12.88
N LYS A 38 1.54 3.27 -13.64
CA LYS A 38 0.81 3.70 -14.85
C LYS A 38 0.53 2.54 -15.82
N ASP A 39 1.50 1.63 -15.99
CA ASP A 39 1.35 0.52 -16.93
C ASP A 39 0.23 -0.45 -16.57
N PHE A 40 -0.15 -0.53 -15.29
CA PHE A 40 -1.28 -1.34 -14.82
C PHE A 40 -2.62 -0.62 -14.81
N THR A 41 -2.61 0.71 -14.91
CA THR A 41 -3.82 1.53 -14.78
C THR A 41 -4.18 2.28 -16.07
N ASP A 42 -3.39 2.13 -17.11
CA ASP A 42 -3.64 2.73 -18.43
C ASP A 42 -4.85 2.04 -19.09
N PRO A 43 -5.94 2.77 -19.38
CA PRO A 43 -7.15 2.19 -19.98
C PRO A 43 -6.91 1.65 -21.40
N ASN A 44 -5.80 2.02 -22.04
CA ASN A 44 -5.43 1.55 -23.38
C ASN A 44 -4.54 0.32 -23.37
N LYS A 45 -4.21 -0.22 -22.17
CA LYS A 45 -3.41 -1.42 -22.01
C LYS A 45 -4.24 -2.53 -21.37
N GLU A 46 -4.14 -3.72 -21.94
CA GLU A 46 -4.64 -4.93 -21.29
C GLU A 46 -3.62 -5.41 -20.25
N ASN A 47 -4.08 -5.68 -19.03
CA ASN A 47 -3.28 -6.30 -18.00
C ASN A 47 -3.25 -7.82 -18.20
N ASP A 48 -2.11 -8.45 -17.93
CA ASP A 48 -2.03 -9.90 -17.87
C ASP A 48 -2.95 -10.41 -16.73
N LYS A 49 -3.57 -11.57 -16.92
CA LYS A 49 -4.41 -12.20 -15.89
C LYS A 49 -3.65 -12.51 -14.61
N GLU A 50 -2.34 -12.72 -14.73
CA GLU A 50 -1.44 -12.98 -13.59
C GLU A 50 -0.90 -11.69 -12.94
N ASP A 51 -1.13 -10.53 -13.57
CA ASP A 51 -0.76 -9.25 -12.97
C ASP A 51 -1.50 -9.03 -11.65
N TRP A 52 -0.76 -8.60 -10.64
CA TRP A 52 -1.29 -8.30 -9.33
C TRP A 52 -0.45 -7.23 -8.63
N TYR A 53 -0.82 -6.90 -7.39
CA TYR A 53 -0.12 -5.89 -6.59
C TYR A 53 1.39 -6.07 -6.65
N TYR A 54 2.11 -4.98 -6.89
CA TYR A 54 3.58 -4.93 -6.93
C TYR A 54 4.23 -5.89 -7.95
N GLY A 55 3.55 -6.21 -9.05
CA GLY A 55 3.98 -7.21 -10.04
C GLY A 55 5.17 -6.78 -10.93
N THR A 56 5.66 -5.52 -10.86
CA THR A 56 6.80 -5.10 -11.69
C THR A 56 8.12 -5.71 -11.22
N ASP A 57 9.00 -6.05 -12.16
CA ASP A 57 10.31 -6.66 -11.87
C ASP A 57 11.21 -5.84 -10.97
N ARG A 58 11.09 -4.52 -11.03
CA ARG A 58 11.91 -3.59 -10.23
C ARG A 58 11.41 -3.39 -8.81
N ASN A 59 10.23 -3.91 -8.48
CA ASN A 59 9.62 -3.76 -7.16
C ASN A 59 10.11 -4.86 -6.22
N GLU A 60 10.62 -4.47 -5.06
CA GLU A 60 11.18 -5.39 -4.06
C GLU A 60 10.10 -5.98 -3.12
N PHE A 61 8.82 -5.62 -3.29
CA PHE A 61 7.75 -5.96 -2.34
C PHE A 61 7.66 -7.47 -2.08
N TRP A 62 7.56 -8.29 -3.11
CA TRP A 62 7.42 -9.73 -2.94
C TRP A 62 8.65 -10.38 -2.32
N GLU A 63 9.85 -9.87 -2.59
CA GLU A 63 11.07 -10.31 -1.93
C GLU A 63 11.09 -9.95 -0.44
N LEU A 64 10.56 -8.76 -0.07
CA LEU A 64 10.44 -8.34 1.32
C LEU A 64 9.42 -9.19 2.10
N ILE A 65 8.26 -9.49 1.49
CA ILE A 65 7.24 -10.37 2.07
C ILE A 65 7.79 -11.78 2.26
N GLU A 66 8.44 -12.33 1.23
CA GLU A 66 9.05 -13.64 1.23
C GLU A 66 10.04 -13.82 2.39
N TYR A 67 10.96 -12.86 2.54
CA TYR A 67 11.92 -12.85 3.64
C TYR A 67 11.24 -12.73 5.01
N ALA A 68 10.26 -11.84 5.12
CA ALA A 68 9.54 -11.61 6.37
C ALA A 68 8.76 -12.85 6.83
N LEU A 69 8.17 -13.59 5.90
CA LEU A 69 7.37 -14.79 6.18
C LEU A 69 8.23 -16.06 6.31
N GLY A 70 9.51 -16.00 5.92
CA GLY A 70 10.42 -17.15 5.91
C GLY A 70 10.11 -18.14 4.77
N CYS A 71 9.58 -17.65 3.67
CA CYS A 71 9.41 -18.43 2.44
C CYS A 71 10.77 -18.69 1.75
N LYS A 72 10.79 -19.64 0.81
CA LYS A 72 11.98 -19.90 0.00
C LYS A 72 12.29 -18.68 -0.88
N GLU A 73 13.55 -18.32 -0.97
CA GLU A 73 14.02 -17.18 -1.77
C GLU A 73 13.56 -17.28 -3.25
N ASN A 74 13.14 -16.14 -3.80
CA ASN A 74 12.60 -16.01 -5.16
C ASN A 74 11.38 -16.91 -5.48
N SER A 75 10.64 -17.35 -4.45
CA SER A 75 9.45 -18.17 -4.64
C SER A 75 8.20 -17.31 -4.95
N LEU A 76 7.91 -16.30 -4.11
CA LEU A 76 6.68 -15.51 -4.25
C LEU A 76 6.63 -14.70 -5.56
N LYS A 77 7.75 -14.19 -6.02
CA LYS A 77 7.78 -13.41 -7.26
C LYS A 77 7.37 -14.23 -8.49
N LYS A 78 7.62 -15.54 -8.46
CA LYS A 78 7.31 -16.49 -9.55
C LYS A 78 5.93 -17.14 -9.41
N MET A 79 5.26 -16.97 -8.28
CA MET A 79 3.94 -17.53 -8.03
C MET A 79 2.88 -16.81 -8.84
N THR A 80 1.86 -17.55 -9.22
CA THR A 80 0.62 -17.02 -9.77
C THR A 80 -0.07 -16.11 -8.77
N ARG A 81 -1.05 -15.33 -9.22
CA ARG A 81 -1.89 -14.49 -8.37
C ARG A 81 -2.55 -15.29 -7.24
N ASP A 82 -3.09 -16.46 -7.56
CA ASP A 82 -3.83 -17.25 -6.58
C ASP A 82 -2.91 -17.92 -5.57
N GLU A 83 -1.76 -18.42 -5.97
CA GLU A 83 -0.74 -18.89 -5.03
C GLU A 83 -0.25 -17.81 -4.06
N LYS A 84 -0.07 -16.57 -4.55
CA LYS A 84 0.26 -15.41 -3.68
C LYS A 84 -0.84 -15.13 -2.67
N LYS A 85 -2.12 -15.20 -3.08
CA LYS A 85 -3.27 -15.04 -2.19
C LYS A 85 -3.28 -16.11 -1.10
N GLU A 86 -3.07 -17.38 -1.45
CA GLU A 86 -2.98 -18.50 -0.48
C GLU A 86 -1.89 -18.26 0.56
N VAL A 87 -0.69 -17.81 0.12
CA VAL A 87 0.40 -17.47 1.05
C VAL A 87 0.00 -16.33 1.98
N LEU A 88 -0.58 -15.25 1.45
CA LEU A 88 -1.00 -14.12 2.30
C LEU A 88 -2.09 -14.54 3.28
N GLU A 89 -3.08 -15.30 2.85
CA GLU A 89 -4.18 -15.78 3.70
C GLU A 89 -3.67 -16.70 4.83
N LYS A 90 -2.77 -17.63 4.52
CA LYS A 90 -2.11 -18.49 5.51
C LYS A 90 -1.39 -17.69 6.61
N HIS A 91 -0.91 -16.50 6.27
CA HIS A 91 -0.23 -15.61 7.21
C HIS A 91 -1.12 -14.48 7.77
N ASN A 92 -2.44 -14.54 7.55
CA ASN A 92 -3.42 -13.57 8.01
C ASN A 92 -3.16 -12.13 7.48
N ILE A 93 -2.66 -12.03 6.25
CA ILE A 93 -2.33 -10.77 5.59
C ILE A 93 -3.35 -10.47 4.49
N GLY A 94 -3.91 -9.27 4.51
CA GLY A 94 -4.66 -8.69 3.41
C GLY A 94 -3.83 -7.63 2.69
N ILE A 95 -4.23 -7.29 1.47
CA ILE A 95 -3.57 -6.27 0.67
C ILE A 95 -4.59 -5.46 -0.13
N THR A 96 -4.37 -4.14 -0.17
CA THR A 96 -5.09 -3.21 -1.05
C THR A 96 -4.27 -1.92 -1.21
N ASP A 97 -4.75 -1.00 -2.04
CA ASP A 97 -4.20 0.35 -2.16
C ASP A 97 -5.21 1.37 -1.62
N ILE A 98 -4.74 2.58 -1.30
CA ILE A 98 -5.61 3.67 -0.84
C ILE A 98 -6.47 4.19 -1.98
N VAL A 99 -5.83 4.45 -3.13
CA VAL A 99 -6.49 5.08 -4.27
C VAL A 99 -7.18 4.01 -5.12
N LYS A 100 -8.46 4.25 -5.42
CA LYS A 100 -9.25 3.43 -6.33
C LYS A 100 -9.32 4.04 -7.73
N LYS A 101 -9.35 5.39 -7.81
CA LYS A 101 -9.46 6.13 -9.06
C LYS A 101 -8.71 7.44 -8.95
N ALA A 102 -7.94 7.78 -9.96
CA ALA A 102 -7.17 9.03 -10.01
C ALA A 102 -6.92 9.50 -11.43
N ILE A 103 -6.62 10.79 -11.57
CA ILE A 103 -6.01 11.38 -12.77
C ILE A 103 -4.51 11.50 -12.49
N ARG A 104 -3.67 11.12 -13.46
CA ARG A 104 -2.24 11.42 -13.43
C ARG A 104 -2.01 12.74 -14.14
N THR A 105 -1.56 13.75 -13.37
CA THR A 105 -1.27 15.09 -13.92
C THR A 105 0.02 15.11 -14.73
N GLU A 106 0.88 14.11 -14.52
CA GLU A 106 2.09 13.89 -15.30
C GLU A 106 2.21 12.44 -15.73
N ASN A 107 2.89 12.22 -16.85
CA ASN A 107 3.06 10.89 -17.43
C ASN A 107 4.15 10.07 -16.72
N ASN A 108 4.06 9.95 -15.38
CA ASN A 108 5.01 9.20 -14.54
C ASN A 108 4.31 8.40 -13.44
N ASN A 109 5.11 7.69 -12.62
CA ASN A 109 4.63 6.84 -11.53
C ASN A 109 4.72 7.52 -10.15
N SER A 110 4.92 8.85 -10.09
CA SER A 110 4.99 9.55 -8.80
C SER A 110 3.60 9.69 -8.19
N ASP A 111 3.48 9.31 -6.92
CA ASP A 111 2.24 9.48 -6.16
C ASP A 111 1.87 10.96 -5.97
N GLU A 112 2.88 11.86 -6.03
CA GLU A 112 2.69 13.31 -5.90
C GLU A 112 1.89 13.92 -7.06
N ASN A 113 1.85 13.20 -8.19
CA ASN A 113 1.15 13.61 -9.42
C ASN A 113 -0.21 12.90 -9.57
N LEU A 114 -0.77 12.38 -8.49
CA LEU A 114 -2.09 11.79 -8.44
C LEU A 114 -3.13 12.81 -7.95
N GLU A 115 -4.06 13.17 -8.82
CA GLU A 115 -5.32 13.81 -8.42
C GLU A 115 -6.32 12.70 -8.09
N VAL A 116 -6.50 12.44 -6.80
CA VAL A 116 -7.33 11.33 -6.30
C VAL A 116 -8.80 11.68 -6.44
N MET A 117 -9.53 10.86 -7.18
CA MET A 117 -10.97 10.98 -7.41
C MET A 117 -11.77 10.09 -6.47
N GLU A 118 -11.27 8.87 -6.22
CA GLU A 118 -11.95 7.88 -5.37
C GLU A 118 -10.91 7.08 -4.58
N THR A 119 -11.21 6.80 -3.31
CA THR A 119 -10.41 5.92 -2.45
C THR A 119 -11.13 4.62 -2.17
N ASN A 120 -10.40 3.55 -1.86
CA ASN A 120 -11.00 2.36 -1.29
C ASN A 120 -11.58 2.67 0.09
N ASP A 121 -12.74 2.11 0.39
CA ASP A 121 -13.43 2.33 1.66
C ASP A 121 -12.80 1.49 2.78
N LEU A 122 -11.79 2.07 3.44
CA LEU A 122 -11.12 1.45 4.57
C LEU A 122 -12.08 1.22 5.76
N ASN A 123 -13.07 2.09 5.94
CA ASN A 123 -14.04 1.94 7.03
C ASN A 123 -14.88 0.67 6.85
N SER A 124 -15.39 0.44 5.65
CA SER A 124 -16.12 -0.78 5.33
C SER A 124 -15.25 -2.03 5.44
N ILE A 125 -13.97 -1.96 5.05
CA ILE A 125 -13.03 -3.06 5.22
C ILE A 125 -12.84 -3.37 6.70
N LEU A 126 -12.58 -2.37 7.55
CA LEU A 126 -12.38 -2.56 8.99
C LEU A 126 -13.65 -3.02 9.72
N ASP A 127 -14.83 -2.61 9.25
CA ASP A 127 -16.12 -3.08 9.79
C ASP A 127 -16.38 -4.55 9.46
N LYS A 128 -16.12 -4.92 8.22
CA LYS A 128 -16.35 -6.30 7.74
C LYS A 128 -15.33 -7.28 8.33
N TYR A 129 -14.07 -6.87 8.42
CA TYR A 129 -12.96 -7.72 8.86
C TYR A 129 -12.42 -7.29 10.22
N LYS A 130 -13.18 -7.61 11.27
CA LYS A 130 -12.93 -7.15 12.65
C LYS A 130 -11.62 -7.68 13.26
N GLY A 131 -10.99 -8.67 12.64
CA GLY A 131 -9.69 -9.21 13.05
C GLY A 131 -8.50 -8.30 12.74
N ILE A 132 -8.68 -7.32 11.84
CA ILE A 132 -7.59 -6.41 11.47
C ILE A 132 -7.25 -5.50 12.65
N ASP A 133 -6.02 -5.60 13.13
CA ASP A 133 -5.44 -4.79 14.21
C ASP A 133 -4.20 -4.01 13.78
N THR A 134 -3.65 -4.31 12.60
CA THR A 134 -2.44 -3.69 12.08
C THR A 134 -2.62 -3.28 10.62
N ILE A 135 -2.30 -2.02 10.32
CA ILE A 135 -2.23 -1.47 8.97
C ILE A 135 -0.78 -1.13 8.68
N VAL A 136 -0.22 -1.74 7.64
CA VAL A 136 1.14 -1.49 7.16
C VAL A 136 1.06 -0.63 5.91
N LEU A 137 1.65 0.57 5.95
CA LEU A 137 1.77 1.44 4.80
C LEU A 137 3.12 1.19 4.11
N THR A 138 3.10 0.94 2.82
CA THR A 138 4.30 0.59 2.06
C THR A 138 5.24 1.77 1.76
N SER A 139 4.88 2.98 2.19
CA SER A 139 5.74 4.16 2.10
C SER A 139 5.50 5.11 3.27
N LYS A 140 6.58 5.72 3.80
CA LYS A 140 6.48 6.75 4.85
C LYS A 140 5.73 7.99 4.39
N ASN A 141 5.95 8.42 3.15
CA ASN A 141 5.27 9.60 2.59
C ASN A 141 3.76 9.38 2.51
N MET A 142 3.34 8.15 2.23
CA MET A 142 1.93 7.77 2.15
C MET A 142 1.16 8.03 3.45
N TYR A 143 1.84 7.97 4.60
CA TYR A 143 1.20 8.25 5.89
C TYR A 143 0.63 9.67 5.99
N THR A 144 1.39 10.66 5.58
CA THR A 144 0.97 12.08 5.66
C THR A 144 0.18 12.53 4.42
N GLN A 145 0.58 12.09 3.24
CA GLN A 145 0.02 12.55 1.98
C GLN A 145 -1.32 11.89 1.65
N PHE A 146 -1.52 10.63 2.05
CA PHE A 146 -2.72 9.86 1.71
C PHE A 146 -3.47 9.37 2.94
N PHE A 147 -2.86 8.52 3.78
CA PHE A 147 -3.56 7.88 4.88
C PHE A 147 -4.22 8.88 5.83
N LYS A 148 -3.46 9.86 6.33
CA LYS A 148 -4.04 10.90 7.21
C LYS A 148 -5.06 11.77 6.49
N LYS A 149 -4.82 12.10 5.23
CA LYS A 149 -5.69 12.96 4.44
C LYS A 149 -7.07 12.32 4.23
N TYR A 150 -7.10 11.05 3.84
CA TYR A 150 -8.33 10.39 3.39
C TYR A 150 -9.03 9.55 4.46
N TYR A 151 -8.33 9.15 5.53
CA TYR A 151 -8.92 8.27 6.55
C TYR A 151 -8.92 8.81 7.98
N VAL A 152 -8.18 9.88 8.25
CA VAL A 152 -8.07 10.43 9.62
C VAL A 152 -8.57 11.86 9.73
N LYS A 153 -8.30 12.71 8.73
CA LYS A 153 -8.65 14.13 8.73
C LYS A 153 -9.89 14.44 7.90
N THR A 154 -10.88 13.56 7.93
CA THR A 154 -12.17 13.74 7.27
C THR A 154 -13.26 13.88 8.32
N ASP A 155 -14.35 14.58 7.99
CA ASP A 155 -15.46 14.80 8.92
C ASP A 155 -16.11 13.48 9.34
N ASP A 156 -16.15 12.49 8.43
CA ASP A 156 -16.69 11.15 8.66
C ASP A 156 -15.64 10.13 9.17
N ALA A 157 -14.44 10.61 9.59
CA ALA A 157 -13.37 9.71 10.01
C ALA A 157 -13.76 8.92 11.26
N THR A 158 -13.89 7.62 11.10
CA THR A 158 -14.09 6.67 12.22
C THR A 158 -12.76 6.15 12.79
N LEU A 159 -11.65 6.33 12.05
CA LEU A 159 -10.30 6.02 12.50
C LEU A 159 -9.69 7.24 13.21
N LYS A 160 -9.53 7.16 14.52
CA LYS A 160 -9.07 8.27 15.37
C LYS A 160 -7.70 7.94 15.96
N GLN A 161 -6.77 8.90 15.89
CA GLN A 161 -5.48 8.73 16.55
C GLN A 161 -5.66 8.65 18.08
N ASP A 162 -5.08 7.63 18.69
CA ASP A 162 -5.07 7.49 20.16
C ASP A 162 -4.13 8.54 20.75
N LYS A 163 -4.70 9.56 21.39
CA LYS A 163 -3.95 10.66 22.00
C LYS A 163 -3.23 10.24 23.29
N ASN A 164 -3.66 9.15 23.92
CA ASN A 164 -3.11 8.64 25.16
C ASN A 164 -1.89 7.73 24.92
N LYS A 165 -1.70 7.28 23.71
CA LYS A 165 -0.61 6.38 23.34
C LYS A 165 0.39 7.08 22.43
N LYS A 166 1.62 7.26 22.92
CA LYS A 166 2.71 7.82 22.10
C LYS A 166 3.12 6.83 21.02
N ALA A 167 3.55 7.36 19.87
CA ALA A 167 4.14 6.54 18.83
C ALA A 167 5.40 5.86 19.36
N GLU A 168 5.52 4.57 19.09
CA GLU A 168 6.75 3.80 19.33
C GLU A 168 7.68 3.94 18.12
N THR A 169 8.98 3.90 18.36
CA THR A 169 9.98 3.92 17.30
C THR A 169 10.79 2.63 17.35
N TYR A 170 10.86 1.96 16.21
CA TYR A 170 11.80 0.87 15.99
C TYR A 170 12.90 1.33 15.03
N GLU A 171 14.15 0.97 15.31
CA GLU A 171 15.31 1.36 14.53
C GLU A 171 16.10 0.13 14.07
N GLU A 172 16.46 0.10 12.81
CA GLU A 172 17.33 -0.89 12.20
C GLU A 172 18.43 -0.18 11.41
N GLN A 173 19.69 -0.36 11.84
CA GLN A 173 20.89 0.23 11.21
C GLN A 173 20.71 1.73 10.86
N GLY A 174 20.28 2.53 11.83
CA GLY A 174 20.06 3.97 11.66
C GLY A 174 18.79 4.36 10.88
N LYS A 175 17.98 3.41 10.44
CA LYS A 175 16.71 3.67 9.78
C LYS A 175 15.55 3.43 10.74
N LYS A 176 14.80 4.48 11.04
CA LYS A 176 13.69 4.48 11.98
C LYS A 176 12.37 4.27 11.27
N ILE A 177 11.48 3.49 11.88
CA ILE A 177 10.05 3.47 11.58
C ILE A 177 9.28 3.83 12.84
N ASN A 178 8.11 4.45 12.67
CA ASN A 178 7.22 4.76 13.77
C ASN A 178 5.99 3.85 13.71
N ILE A 179 5.56 3.40 14.88
CA ILE A 179 4.32 2.66 15.06
C ILE A 179 3.34 3.62 15.70
N TYR A 180 2.29 3.99 14.97
CA TYR A 180 1.25 4.89 15.44
C TYR A 180 0.05 4.08 15.92
N TYR A 181 -0.65 4.62 16.91
CA TYR A 181 -1.82 3.99 17.50
C TYR A 181 -3.07 4.77 17.17
N TYR A 182 -4.08 4.05 16.73
CA TYR A 182 -5.39 4.54 16.37
C TYR A 182 -6.47 3.69 17.03
N THR A 183 -7.68 4.21 17.06
CA THR A 183 -8.89 3.45 17.40
C THR A 183 -9.87 3.52 16.25
N PHE A 184 -10.49 2.41 15.94
CA PHE A 184 -11.60 2.30 15.00
C PHE A 184 -12.80 1.72 15.76
N LYS A 185 -13.83 2.55 16.04
CA LYS A 185 -14.98 2.12 16.84
C LYS A 185 -14.51 1.39 18.12
N GLU A 186 -13.63 2.03 18.90
CA GLU A 186 -13.00 1.54 20.13
C GLU A 186 -11.99 0.39 19.97
N ARG A 187 -11.87 -0.24 18.80
CA ARG A 187 -10.84 -1.24 18.55
C ARG A 187 -9.48 -0.59 18.33
N PRO A 188 -8.41 -1.07 19.00
CA PRO A 188 -7.07 -0.57 18.76
C PRO A 188 -6.57 -1.00 17.37
N ILE A 189 -5.98 -0.07 16.64
CA ILE A 189 -5.35 -0.31 15.33
C ILE A 189 -3.94 0.28 15.35
N ARG A 190 -2.94 -0.51 15.02
CA ARG A 190 -1.57 -0.04 14.80
C ARG A 190 -1.40 0.37 13.34
N VAL A 191 -0.77 1.51 13.10
CA VAL A 191 -0.44 1.98 11.74
C VAL A 191 1.06 2.16 11.61
N VAL A 192 1.67 1.44 10.68
CA VAL A 192 3.12 1.33 10.55
C VAL A 192 3.57 1.72 9.14
N PRO A 193 4.04 2.96 8.94
CA PRO A 193 4.64 3.35 7.68
C PRO A 193 6.05 2.78 7.52
N LEU A 194 6.24 1.92 6.53
CA LEU A 194 7.52 1.32 6.18
C LEU A 194 8.27 2.11 5.08
N HIS A 195 9.45 1.68 4.74
CA HIS A 195 10.19 2.20 3.59
C HIS A 195 9.66 1.59 2.29
N SER A 196 9.56 2.42 1.24
CA SER A 196 9.00 2.00 -0.04
C SER A 196 9.79 0.87 -0.69
N PRO A 197 9.12 -0.20 -1.15
CA PRO A 197 9.75 -1.28 -1.89
C PRO A 197 10.20 -0.88 -3.30
N ALA A 198 9.70 0.24 -3.82
CA ALA A 198 10.07 0.75 -5.14
C ALA A 198 11.30 1.69 -5.10
N ARG A 199 11.65 2.25 -3.94
CA ARG A 199 12.73 3.24 -3.81
C ARG A 199 14.03 2.60 -3.30
N LYS A 200 15.16 2.93 -3.93
CA LYS A 200 16.49 2.40 -3.62
C LYS A 200 17.28 3.20 -2.55
N ASN A 201 16.67 4.18 -1.89
CA ASN A 201 17.31 5.03 -0.88
C ASN A 201 17.56 4.37 0.49
N VAL A 202 17.06 3.16 0.66
CA VAL A 202 17.32 2.30 1.82
C VAL A 202 17.70 0.92 1.29
N SER A 203 18.75 0.31 1.85
CA SER A 203 19.19 -1.01 1.41
C SER A 203 18.10 -2.06 1.60
N ILE A 204 18.11 -3.09 0.76
CA ILE A 204 17.13 -4.16 0.83
C ILE A 204 17.20 -4.93 2.15
N ASP A 205 18.41 -5.10 2.72
CA ASP A 205 18.60 -5.83 3.98
C ASP A 205 17.93 -5.12 5.16
N ILE A 206 18.04 -3.79 5.21
CA ILE A 206 17.34 -2.99 6.22
C ILE A 206 15.83 -3.11 6.03
N LYS A 207 15.33 -3.01 4.80
CA LYS A 207 13.90 -3.21 4.52
C LYS A 207 13.44 -4.60 4.93
N LYS A 208 14.20 -5.66 4.61
CA LYS A 208 13.93 -7.04 5.01
C LYS A 208 13.78 -7.17 6.52
N ALA A 209 14.71 -6.59 7.28
CA ALA A 209 14.66 -6.61 8.75
C ALA A 209 13.42 -5.89 9.29
N LEU A 210 13.08 -4.70 8.76
CA LEU A 210 11.91 -3.93 9.16
C LEU A 210 10.59 -4.65 8.84
N TYR A 211 10.44 -5.21 7.64
CA TYR A 211 9.27 -6.00 7.26
C TYR A 211 9.11 -7.23 8.13
N LYS A 212 10.21 -7.96 8.39
CA LYS A 212 10.22 -9.14 9.27
C LYS A 212 9.81 -8.78 10.70
N TYR A 213 10.34 -7.68 11.25
CA TYR A 213 9.97 -7.21 12.58
C TYR A 213 8.47 -6.98 12.71
N ILE A 214 7.87 -6.28 11.74
CA ILE A 214 6.44 -5.95 11.80
C ILE A 214 5.56 -7.16 11.52
N LEU A 215 5.86 -7.98 10.51
CA LEU A 215 4.99 -9.08 10.12
C LEU A 215 5.11 -10.32 11.03
N LYS A 216 6.22 -10.50 11.75
CA LYS A 216 6.36 -11.58 12.73
C LYS A 216 5.75 -11.29 14.09
N ASN A 217 5.72 -10.01 14.50
CA ASN A 217 5.18 -9.62 15.82
C ASN A 217 3.65 -9.45 15.81
N ASN A 218 2.98 -9.90 14.76
CA ASN A 218 1.52 -9.91 14.62
C ASN A 218 0.90 -11.31 14.88
N LYS A 219 1.53 -12.10 15.73
CA LYS A 219 1.00 -13.40 16.17
C LYS A 219 0.05 -13.26 17.36
#